data_d0fac4d83641b7ec688f3ad676bcb038
#
_entry.id   d0fac4d83641b7ec688f3ad676bcb038
#
_cell.length_a   1.000
_cell.length_b   1.000
_cell.length_c   1.000
_cell.angle_alpha   90.00
_cell.angle_beta   90.00
_cell.angle_gamma   90.00
#
_symmetry.space_group_name_H-M   'P 1'
#
loop_
_entity.id
_entity.type
_entity.pdbx_description
1 polymer ?
#
loop_
_entity_poly.entity_id
_entity_poly.type
_entity_poly.pdbx_seq_one_letter_code
_entity_poly.pdbx_strand_id
1 'polypeptide(L)'
;MEKKIERRTFLKGSTLALSGVALGELGSVNAAAATQRGKSKVFFTQDLSDEGLLRVYSKIDSGITGKVAIKIHTGEPHGPNILPREMVKALQQHIPSSSLVETNTLYKGKRYTTADHRETLKTNGWDFCAVDIMDEDGMVMIPVKGGKHFKEMSVGKHMLNYDSMVVLTHFKGHLMGGFGGSLKNIAIGCADGLIGKKMV
;
A
#
# COMPACT_ATOMS: atom_id res chain seq x y z
N MET A 1 -5.80 37.27 -13.89
CA MET A 1 -4.76 36.57 -14.67
C MET A 1 -4.13 35.51 -13.75
N GLU A 2 -4.65 34.28 -13.80
CA GLU A 2 -4.06 33.15 -13.05
C GLU A 2 -2.80 32.67 -13.73
N LYS A 3 -1.67 32.76 -13.03
CA LYS A 3 -0.40 32.17 -13.50
C LYS A 3 -0.48 30.64 -13.33
N LYS A 4 -0.66 29.91 -14.42
CA LYS A 4 -0.46 28.47 -14.47
C LYS A 4 0.98 28.14 -14.11
N ILE A 5 1.21 27.50 -12.95
CA ILE A 5 2.53 26.99 -12.57
C ILE A 5 2.76 25.67 -13.33
N GLU A 6 3.77 25.64 -14.18
CA GLU A 6 4.13 24.42 -14.91
C GLU A 6 4.66 23.33 -13.93
N ARG A 7 4.28 22.07 -14.19
CA ARG A 7 4.68 20.90 -13.37
C ARG A 7 6.18 20.80 -13.07
N ARG A 8 7.03 21.21 -14.02
CA ARG A 8 8.49 21.21 -13.85
C ARG A 8 8.99 22.27 -12.85
N THR A 9 8.31 23.40 -12.75
CA THR A 9 8.64 24.48 -11.81
C THR A 9 8.22 24.11 -10.39
N PHE A 10 7.09 23.38 -10.23
CA PHE A 10 6.66 22.85 -8.95
C PHE A 10 7.64 21.82 -8.38
N LEU A 11 8.13 20.88 -9.21
CA LEU A 11 9.10 19.87 -8.78
C LEU A 11 10.45 20.48 -8.39
N LYS A 12 10.92 21.54 -9.10
CA LYS A 12 12.15 22.25 -8.74
C LYS A 12 12.01 23.07 -7.45
N GLY A 13 10.82 23.65 -7.20
CA GLY A 13 10.53 24.40 -5.96
C GLY A 13 10.49 23.51 -4.72
N SER A 14 9.98 22.28 -4.85
CA SER A 14 9.91 21.32 -3.76
C SER A 14 11.28 20.80 -3.29
N THR A 15 12.24 20.73 -4.20
CA THR A 15 13.63 20.29 -3.88
C THR A 15 14.41 21.37 -3.14
N LEU A 16 14.12 22.66 -3.37
CA LEU A 16 14.78 23.79 -2.71
C LEU A 16 14.24 24.10 -1.31
N ALA A 17 12.98 23.74 -1.02
CA ALA A 17 12.39 23.95 0.30
C ALA A 17 12.89 22.96 1.37
N LEU A 18 13.51 21.85 1.00
CA LEU A 18 14.09 20.85 1.90
C LEU A 18 15.56 21.12 2.29
N SER A 19 16.23 22.06 1.63
CA SER A 19 17.64 22.37 1.90
C SER A 19 17.86 23.64 2.76
N GLY A 20 16.80 24.30 3.23
CA GLY A 20 16.87 25.60 3.91
C GLY A 20 16.75 25.60 5.43
N VAL A 21 16.74 24.46 6.12
CA VAL A 21 16.65 24.39 7.59
C VAL A 21 17.74 23.48 8.14
N ALA A 22 18.98 23.93 8.11
CA ALA A 22 20.04 23.39 8.97
C ALA A 22 21.25 24.31 8.99
N LEU A 23 21.18 25.45 9.65
CA LEU A 23 22.35 26.15 10.20
C LEU A 23 21.91 26.83 11.51
N GLY A 24 21.91 26.07 12.58
CA GLY A 24 21.85 26.55 13.96
C GLY A 24 22.61 25.54 14.81
N GLU A 25 23.65 26.00 15.45
CA GLU A 25 24.60 25.32 16.30
C GLU A 25 24.00 24.18 17.15
N LEU A 26 24.59 22.98 17.05
CA LEU A 26 24.57 22.00 18.12
C LEU A 26 25.81 21.11 18.07
N GLY A 27 26.38 20.97 19.25
CA GLY A 27 27.63 20.34 19.55
C GLY A 27 27.83 18.95 18.94
N SER A 28 29.10 18.58 18.90
CA SER A 28 29.65 17.31 18.45
C SER A 28 28.89 16.11 18.98
N VAL A 29 27.91 15.62 18.24
CA VAL A 29 27.43 14.24 18.35
C VAL A 29 28.28 13.43 17.40
N ASN A 30 29.06 12.48 17.97
CA ASN A 30 29.77 11.46 17.21
C ASN A 30 28.88 10.95 16.08
N ALA A 31 29.23 11.27 14.85
CA ALA A 31 28.71 10.63 13.65
C ALA A 31 29.24 9.19 13.63
N ALA A 32 28.63 8.35 14.47
CA ALA A 32 28.76 6.92 14.34
C ALA A 32 28.28 6.55 12.94
N ALA A 33 29.21 6.07 12.13
CA ALA A 33 29.12 5.57 10.79
C ALA A 33 27.68 5.39 10.28
N ALA A 34 27.15 6.36 9.57
CA ALA A 34 26.08 6.13 8.62
C ALA A 34 26.66 5.14 7.59
N THR A 35 26.46 3.85 7.83
CA THR A 35 26.68 2.82 6.82
C THR A 35 26.01 3.37 5.57
N GLN A 36 26.78 3.60 4.50
CA GLN A 36 26.26 3.95 3.18
C GLN A 36 25.31 2.81 2.77
N ARG A 37 24.05 2.95 3.15
CA ARG A 37 23.00 2.08 2.62
C ARG A 37 22.95 2.39 1.14
N GLY A 38 23.38 1.44 0.31
CA GLY A 38 23.29 1.56 -1.12
C GLY A 38 21.89 2.02 -1.52
N LYS A 39 21.78 2.86 -2.53
CA LYS A 39 20.48 3.32 -3.04
C LYS A 39 19.61 2.11 -3.37
N SER A 40 18.37 2.10 -2.91
CA SER A 40 17.40 1.04 -3.24
C SER A 40 17.18 1.00 -4.75
N LYS A 41 17.20 -0.19 -5.33
CA LYS A 41 16.90 -0.38 -6.75
C LYS A 41 15.40 -0.19 -6.97
N VAL A 42 15.04 0.54 -8.02
CA VAL A 42 13.68 0.71 -8.51
C VAL A 42 13.63 0.18 -9.93
N PHE A 43 12.69 -0.69 -10.23
CA PHE A 43 12.46 -1.24 -11.55
C PHE A 43 11.24 -0.57 -12.17
N PHE A 44 11.32 -0.27 -13.46
CA PHE A 44 10.29 0.44 -14.21
C PHE A 44 10.08 -0.21 -15.57
N THR A 45 8.82 -0.26 -16.02
CA THR A 45 8.43 -0.64 -17.38
C THR A 45 7.36 0.32 -17.90
N GLN A 46 7.35 0.56 -19.21
CA GLN A 46 6.26 1.22 -19.92
C GLN A 46 5.21 0.22 -20.43
N ASP A 47 5.53 -1.07 -20.36
CA ASP A 47 4.64 -2.14 -20.77
C ASP A 47 3.63 -2.42 -19.65
N LEU A 48 2.37 -2.05 -19.90
CA LEU A 48 1.25 -2.23 -18.97
C LEU A 48 0.47 -3.54 -19.24
N SER A 49 1.06 -4.48 -19.99
CA SER A 49 0.52 -5.82 -20.14
C SER A 49 0.77 -6.68 -18.89
N ASP A 50 0.13 -7.83 -18.84
CA ASP A 50 0.34 -8.83 -17.78
C ASP A 50 1.81 -9.31 -17.78
N GLU A 51 2.40 -9.51 -18.96
CA GLU A 51 3.81 -9.88 -19.12
C GLU A 51 4.74 -8.77 -18.62
N GLY A 52 4.40 -7.51 -18.86
CA GLY A 52 5.13 -6.34 -18.34
C GLY A 52 5.15 -6.31 -16.83
N LEU A 53 4.00 -6.57 -16.17
CA LEU A 53 3.90 -6.69 -14.73
C LEU A 53 4.74 -7.85 -14.20
N LEU A 54 4.63 -9.04 -14.79
CA LEU A 54 5.38 -10.22 -14.35
C LEU A 54 6.89 -10.05 -14.52
N ARG A 55 7.34 -9.39 -15.59
CA ARG A 55 8.77 -9.02 -15.76
C ARG A 55 9.29 -8.09 -14.67
N VAL A 56 8.48 -7.12 -14.21
CA VAL A 56 8.87 -6.24 -13.09
C VAL A 56 8.83 -7.02 -11.78
N TYR A 57 7.81 -7.83 -11.55
CA TYR A 57 7.71 -8.67 -10.37
C TYR A 57 8.92 -9.59 -10.22
N SER A 58 9.38 -10.25 -11.27
CA SER A 58 10.57 -11.12 -11.26
C SER A 58 11.88 -10.44 -10.87
N LYS A 59 11.91 -9.11 -10.75
CA LYS A 59 13.10 -8.36 -10.27
C LYS A 59 13.07 -8.14 -8.75
N ILE A 60 11.95 -8.40 -8.09
CA ILE A 60 11.73 -8.10 -6.67
C ILE A 60 11.24 -9.32 -5.88
N ASP A 61 11.01 -10.47 -6.52
CA ASP A 61 10.40 -11.66 -5.94
C ASP A 61 11.33 -12.49 -5.04
N SER A 62 12.63 -12.24 -5.06
CA SER A 62 13.66 -13.06 -4.38
C SER A 62 13.46 -13.20 -2.85
N GLY A 63 12.68 -12.30 -2.22
CA GLY A 63 12.35 -12.36 -0.79
C GLY A 63 10.92 -12.82 -0.52
N ILE A 64 10.15 -13.21 -1.54
CA ILE A 64 8.76 -13.61 -1.41
C ILE A 64 8.71 -15.13 -1.24
N THR A 65 8.22 -15.58 -0.07
CA THR A 65 8.19 -17.00 0.29
C THR A 65 6.93 -17.34 1.08
N GLY A 66 6.60 -18.63 1.17
CA GLY A 66 5.50 -19.15 1.98
C GLY A 66 4.12 -18.76 1.45
N LYS A 67 3.19 -18.51 2.35
CA LYS A 67 1.84 -18.05 2.04
C LYS A 67 1.87 -16.52 1.79
N VAL A 68 1.44 -16.11 0.61
CA VAL A 68 1.63 -14.73 0.13
C VAL A 68 0.31 -13.95 0.13
N ALA A 69 0.29 -12.81 0.83
CA ALA A 69 -0.77 -11.82 0.72
C ALA A 69 -0.51 -10.89 -0.47
N ILE A 70 -1.42 -10.81 -1.43
CA ILE A 70 -1.39 -9.79 -2.47
C ILE A 70 -2.35 -8.67 -2.04
N LYS A 71 -1.79 -7.60 -1.47
CA LYS A 71 -2.57 -6.46 -1.00
C LYS A 71 -2.93 -5.55 -2.17
N ILE A 72 -4.21 -5.43 -2.41
CA ILE A 72 -4.79 -4.55 -3.43
C ILE A 72 -5.78 -3.55 -2.80
N HIS A 73 -6.30 -2.65 -3.60
CA HIS A 73 -7.47 -1.84 -3.29
C HIS A 73 -8.64 -2.33 -4.16
N THR A 74 -9.62 -2.95 -3.55
CA THR A 74 -10.75 -3.58 -4.24
C THR A 74 -11.79 -2.59 -4.78
N GLY A 75 -11.77 -1.36 -4.28
CA GLY A 75 -12.66 -0.27 -4.72
C GLY A 75 -14.05 -0.28 -4.13
N GLU A 76 -14.75 0.84 -4.27
CA GLU A 76 -16.19 0.91 -4.00
C GLU A 76 -16.97 0.22 -5.13
N PRO A 77 -18.26 -0.15 -4.95
CA PRO A 77 -19.07 -0.76 -6.00
C PRO A 77 -19.07 0.09 -7.28
N HIS A 78 -18.76 -0.53 -8.41
CA HIS A 78 -18.62 0.13 -9.70
C HIS A 78 -17.63 1.31 -9.70
N GLY A 79 -16.79 1.41 -8.67
CA GLY A 79 -15.88 2.55 -8.51
C GLY A 79 -14.79 2.57 -9.57
N PRO A 80 -14.34 3.79 -9.96
CA PRO A 80 -13.14 3.96 -10.76
C PRO A 80 -11.88 3.71 -9.92
N ASN A 81 -10.73 3.76 -10.57
CA ASN A 81 -9.42 3.73 -9.93
C ASN A 81 -9.10 2.43 -9.19
N ILE A 82 -9.55 1.30 -9.75
CA ILE A 82 -9.12 -0.04 -9.36
C ILE A 82 -8.23 -0.63 -10.46
N LEU A 83 -7.40 -1.59 -10.09
CA LEU A 83 -6.53 -2.27 -11.04
C LEU A 83 -7.34 -3.09 -12.05
N PRO A 84 -6.85 -3.27 -13.28
CA PRO A 84 -7.42 -4.23 -14.23
C PRO A 84 -7.44 -5.63 -13.61
N ARG A 85 -8.61 -6.30 -13.63
CA ARG A 85 -8.77 -7.62 -12.99
C ARG A 85 -7.87 -8.68 -13.59
N GLU A 86 -7.73 -8.69 -14.91
CA GLU A 86 -6.85 -9.67 -15.60
C GLU A 86 -5.39 -9.54 -15.17
N MET A 87 -4.88 -8.32 -15.03
CA MET A 87 -3.52 -8.05 -14.53
C MET A 87 -3.32 -8.58 -13.09
N VAL A 88 -4.30 -8.38 -12.21
CA VAL A 88 -4.25 -8.89 -10.83
C VAL A 88 -4.35 -10.41 -10.81
N LYS A 89 -5.20 -10.99 -11.65
CA LYS A 89 -5.37 -12.43 -11.82
C LYS A 89 -4.08 -13.08 -12.34
N ALA A 90 -3.44 -12.49 -13.34
CA ALA A 90 -2.17 -12.98 -13.88
C ALA A 90 -1.08 -13.02 -12.80
N LEU A 91 -0.96 -11.97 -11.98
CA LEU A 91 -0.02 -11.96 -10.86
C LEU A 91 -0.39 -12.99 -9.80
N GLN A 92 -1.66 -13.10 -9.42
CA GLN A 92 -2.12 -14.06 -8.41
C GLN A 92 -1.86 -15.49 -8.84
N GLN A 93 -2.12 -15.83 -10.11
CA GLN A 93 -1.84 -17.15 -10.66
C GLN A 93 -0.34 -17.46 -10.80
N HIS A 94 0.47 -16.42 -10.97
CA HIS A 94 1.93 -16.55 -11.05
C HIS A 94 2.59 -16.80 -9.69
N ILE A 95 2.00 -16.32 -8.60
CA ILE A 95 2.57 -16.46 -7.24
C ILE A 95 1.92 -17.66 -6.53
N PRO A 96 2.64 -18.77 -6.33
CA PRO A 96 2.09 -19.94 -5.62
C PRO A 96 1.62 -19.58 -4.20
N SER A 97 0.58 -20.23 -3.72
CA SER A 97 0.04 -20.06 -2.37
C SER A 97 -0.32 -18.60 -2.04
N SER A 98 -0.75 -17.82 -3.03
CA SER A 98 -1.15 -16.43 -2.84
C SER A 98 -2.66 -16.26 -2.72
N SER A 99 -3.08 -15.24 -1.98
CA SER A 99 -4.47 -14.79 -1.87
C SER A 99 -4.52 -13.27 -1.99
N LEU A 100 -5.58 -12.74 -2.59
CA LEU A 100 -5.86 -11.30 -2.52
C LEU A 100 -6.30 -10.95 -1.10
N VAL A 101 -5.85 -9.80 -0.59
CA VAL A 101 -6.22 -9.38 0.77
C VAL A 101 -6.69 -7.92 0.81
N GLU A 102 -7.64 -7.64 1.69
CA GLU A 102 -8.20 -6.32 1.99
C GLU A 102 -8.65 -6.25 3.46
N THR A 103 -9.14 -5.10 3.91
CA THR A 103 -9.83 -4.93 5.19
C THR A 103 -11.09 -4.09 5.02
N ASN A 104 -12.03 -4.19 5.94
CA ASN A 104 -13.23 -3.37 5.97
C ASN A 104 -12.90 -1.88 6.13
N THR A 105 -13.81 -0.99 5.75
CA THR A 105 -13.62 0.46 5.86
C THR A 105 -14.05 0.99 7.23
N LEU A 106 -13.47 2.13 7.65
CA LEU A 106 -13.90 2.85 8.84
C LEU A 106 -15.23 3.58 8.63
N TYR A 107 -15.42 4.14 7.44
CA TYR A 107 -16.63 4.89 7.09
C TYR A 107 -17.77 3.94 6.68
N LYS A 108 -18.99 4.35 7.00
CA LYS A 108 -20.20 3.62 6.59
C LYS A 108 -20.35 3.64 5.07
N GLY A 109 -20.39 2.47 4.46
CA GLY A 109 -20.50 2.26 3.02
C GLY A 109 -20.57 0.77 2.71
N LYS A 110 -20.44 0.42 1.44
CA LYS A 110 -20.57 -0.96 0.95
C LYS A 110 -19.35 -1.86 1.24
N ARG A 111 -18.39 -1.37 2.02
CA ARG A 111 -17.26 -2.14 2.54
C ARG A 111 -17.09 -1.97 4.05
N TYR A 112 -18.13 -1.46 4.73
CA TYR A 112 -18.12 -1.26 6.18
C TYR A 112 -18.31 -2.58 6.95
N THR A 113 -19.20 -3.46 6.47
CA THR A 113 -19.40 -4.80 7.01
C THR A 113 -18.76 -5.82 6.07
N THR A 114 -18.32 -6.95 6.62
CA THR A 114 -17.77 -8.05 5.82
C THR A 114 -18.77 -8.57 4.78
N ALA A 115 -20.06 -8.65 5.14
CA ALA A 115 -21.11 -9.09 4.23
C ALA A 115 -21.25 -8.14 3.03
N ASP A 116 -21.39 -6.83 3.25
CA ASP A 116 -21.47 -5.83 2.19
C ASP A 116 -20.17 -5.76 1.37
N HIS A 117 -19.02 -5.95 2.03
CA HIS A 117 -17.73 -5.96 1.35
C HIS A 117 -17.62 -7.14 0.38
N ARG A 118 -18.06 -8.33 0.78
CA ARG A 118 -18.11 -9.52 -0.11
C ARG A 118 -19.00 -9.29 -1.33
N GLU A 119 -20.16 -8.64 -1.17
CA GLU A 119 -21.00 -8.25 -2.30
C GLU A 119 -20.32 -7.21 -3.20
N THR A 120 -19.56 -6.28 -2.61
CA THR A 120 -18.75 -5.30 -3.37
C THR A 120 -17.66 -6.01 -4.17
N LEU A 121 -16.99 -7.02 -3.60
CA LEU A 121 -15.99 -7.82 -4.31
C LEU A 121 -16.60 -8.48 -5.56
N LYS A 122 -17.77 -9.11 -5.45
CA LYS A 122 -18.49 -9.69 -6.60
C LYS A 122 -18.85 -8.62 -7.64
N THR A 123 -19.41 -7.50 -7.19
CA THR A 123 -19.82 -6.38 -8.06
C THR A 123 -18.64 -5.85 -8.89
N ASN A 124 -17.45 -5.84 -8.29
CA ASN A 124 -16.22 -5.35 -8.94
C ASN A 124 -15.45 -6.46 -9.70
N GLY A 125 -15.96 -7.70 -9.74
CA GLY A 125 -15.34 -8.81 -10.47
C GLY A 125 -14.07 -9.36 -9.82
N TRP A 126 -14.00 -9.34 -8.47
CA TRP A 126 -12.94 -9.96 -7.69
C TRP A 126 -13.26 -11.39 -7.26
N ASP A 127 -13.99 -12.14 -8.10
CA ASP A 127 -14.50 -13.49 -7.83
C ASP A 127 -13.67 -14.60 -8.50
N PHE A 128 -12.60 -14.23 -9.22
CA PHE A 128 -11.71 -15.20 -9.87
C PHE A 128 -10.81 -15.97 -8.87
N CYS A 129 -10.69 -15.50 -7.63
CA CYS A 129 -10.04 -16.20 -6.53
C CYS A 129 -10.64 -15.77 -5.19
N ALA A 130 -10.33 -16.50 -4.12
CA ALA A 130 -10.73 -16.09 -2.77
C ALA A 130 -10.03 -14.78 -2.39
N VAL A 131 -10.81 -13.79 -1.91
CA VAL A 131 -10.31 -12.55 -1.30
C VAL A 131 -10.49 -12.66 0.21
N ASP A 132 -9.38 -12.57 0.94
CA ASP A 132 -9.38 -12.58 2.40
C ASP A 132 -9.62 -11.15 2.92
N ILE A 133 -10.72 -10.95 3.64
CA ILE A 133 -11.00 -9.71 4.37
C ILE A 133 -10.35 -9.87 5.75
N MET A 134 -9.10 -9.41 5.88
CA MET A 134 -8.20 -9.74 6.98
C MET A 134 -8.73 -9.41 8.38
N ASP A 135 -9.70 -8.54 8.51
CA ASP A 135 -10.32 -8.14 9.78
C ASP A 135 -11.71 -8.75 10.02
N GLU A 136 -12.12 -9.75 9.22
CA GLU A 136 -13.45 -10.39 9.39
C GLU A 136 -13.59 -11.15 10.70
N ASP A 137 -12.50 -11.77 11.20
CA ASP A 137 -12.43 -12.49 12.47
C ASP A 137 -11.82 -11.64 13.60
N GLY A 138 -11.80 -10.32 13.42
CA GLY A 138 -11.27 -9.37 14.39
C GLY A 138 -9.89 -8.80 14.05
N MET A 139 -9.24 -8.27 15.07
CA MET A 139 -7.98 -7.52 14.93
C MET A 139 -6.91 -8.06 15.86
N VAL A 140 -5.66 -7.64 15.62
CA VAL A 140 -4.51 -7.91 16.49
C VAL A 140 -3.62 -6.66 16.56
N MET A 141 -3.04 -6.40 17.74
CA MET A 141 -2.03 -5.37 17.92
C MET A 141 -0.66 -5.92 17.54
N ILE A 142 0.03 -5.23 16.65
CA ILE A 142 1.41 -5.57 16.26
C ILE A 142 2.37 -4.45 16.66
N PRO A 143 3.61 -4.78 17.14
CA PRO A 143 4.59 -3.77 17.53
C PRO A 143 5.14 -3.03 16.30
N VAL A 144 5.31 -1.70 16.41
CA VAL A 144 5.93 -0.85 15.40
C VAL A 144 7.36 -0.51 15.83
N LYS A 145 8.34 -1.25 15.31
CA LYS A 145 9.77 -1.02 15.61
C LYS A 145 10.20 0.37 15.15
N GLY A 146 10.78 1.15 16.07
CA GLY A 146 11.24 2.51 15.76
C GLY A 146 10.12 3.51 15.48
N GLY A 147 8.87 3.16 15.74
CA GLY A 147 7.75 4.05 15.51
C GLY A 147 7.89 5.37 16.29
N LYS A 148 7.78 6.50 15.57
CA LYS A 148 7.85 7.83 16.17
C LYS A 148 6.55 8.19 16.90
N HIS A 149 5.42 7.95 16.27
CA HIS A 149 4.10 8.32 16.78
C HIS A 149 3.37 7.14 17.43
N PHE A 150 3.47 5.95 16.85
CA PHE A 150 2.83 4.74 17.34
C PHE A 150 3.88 3.69 17.74
N LYS A 151 3.66 3.04 18.88
CA LYS A 151 4.48 1.92 19.35
C LYS A 151 3.91 0.56 18.94
N GLU A 152 2.63 0.54 18.66
CA GLU A 152 1.88 -0.61 18.17
C GLU A 152 0.78 -0.14 17.20
N MET A 153 0.26 -1.04 16.40
CA MET A 153 -0.78 -0.77 15.40
C MET A 153 -1.78 -1.91 15.38
N SER A 154 -3.07 -1.55 15.35
CA SER A 154 -4.15 -2.52 15.18
C SER A 154 -4.34 -2.86 13.70
N VAL A 155 -4.20 -4.13 13.37
CA VAL A 155 -4.34 -4.66 12.01
C VAL A 155 -5.35 -5.80 11.96
N GLY A 156 -5.84 -6.13 10.78
CA GLY A 156 -6.70 -7.30 10.59
C GLY A 156 -5.99 -8.57 11.04
N LYS A 157 -6.68 -9.40 11.85
CA LYS A 157 -6.10 -10.59 12.49
C LYS A 157 -5.48 -11.56 11.48
N HIS A 158 -6.08 -11.71 10.30
CA HIS A 158 -5.58 -12.64 9.27
C HIS A 158 -4.27 -12.18 8.64
N MET A 159 -3.80 -10.95 8.88
CA MET A 159 -2.47 -10.52 8.43
C MET A 159 -1.37 -11.46 8.94
N LEU A 160 -1.55 -12.07 10.13
CA LEU A 160 -0.60 -13.01 10.70
C LEU A 160 -0.60 -14.40 10.03
N ASN A 161 -1.54 -14.66 9.11
CA ASN A 161 -1.62 -15.93 8.38
C ASN A 161 -0.69 -15.97 7.16
N TYR A 162 0.04 -14.90 6.88
CA TYR A 162 0.88 -14.75 5.70
C TYR A 162 2.35 -14.57 6.06
N ASP A 163 3.22 -15.22 5.29
CA ASP A 163 4.67 -15.15 5.45
C ASP A 163 5.27 -13.97 4.67
N SER A 164 4.63 -13.58 3.58
CA SER A 164 5.08 -12.50 2.71
C SER A 164 3.90 -11.65 2.23
N MET A 165 4.17 -10.38 1.88
CA MET A 165 3.18 -9.49 1.30
C MET A 165 3.72 -8.81 0.04
N VAL A 166 2.96 -8.91 -1.05
CA VAL A 166 3.14 -8.14 -2.28
C VAL A 166 2.08 -7.05 -2.33
N VAL A 167 2.49 -5.80 -2.49
CA VAL A 167 1.55 -4.67 -2.54
C VAL A 167 1.41 -4.22 -3.98
N LEU A 168 0.28 -4.54 -4.60
CA LEU A 168 -0.05 -4.13 -5.96
C LEU A 168 -1.03 -2.96 -5.91
N THR A 169 -0.59 -1.78 -6.36
CA THR A 169 -1.31 -0.53 -6.12
C THR A 169 -1.56 0.26 -7.39
N HIS A 170 -2.81 0.69 -7.57
CA HIS A 170 -3.15 1.76 -8.49
C HIS A 170 -2.71 3.10 -7.91
N PHE A 171 -1.68 3.72 -8.49
CA PHE A 171 -1.20 5.04 -8.09
C PHE A 171 -2.17 6.14 -8.57
N LYS A 172 -2.62 6.98 -7.65
CA LYS A 172 -3.60 8.03 -7.94
C LYS A 172 -3.51 9.22 -6.98
N GLY A 173 -4.14 10.33 -7.34
CA GLY A 173 -4.38 11.45 -6.41
C GLY A 173 -5.28 11.03 -5.24
N HIS A 174 -5.15 11.72 -4.10
CA HIS A 174 -5.98 11.51 -2.92
C HIS A 174 -6.26 12.84 -2.23
N LEU A 175 -7.54 13.13 -1.92
CA LEU A 175 -7.96 14.43 -1.37
C LEU A 175 -7.27 14.75 -0.04
N MET A 176 -7.20 13.81 0.89
CA MET A 176 -6.63 14.03 2.22
C MET A 176 -5.13 13.78 2.28
N GLY A 177 -4.62 12.80 1.54
CA GLY A 177 -3.21 12.36 1.60
C GLY A 177 -2.34 12.89 0.46
N GLY A 178 -2.84 13.78 -0.39
CA GLY A 178 -2.14 14.25 -1.59
C GLY A 178 -2.07 13.19 -2.69
N PHE A 179 -1.53 12.01 -2.39
CA PHE A 179 -1.54 10.86 -3.30
C PHE A 179 -1.84 9.55 -2.58
N GLY A 180 -2.42 8.60 -3.30
CA GLY A 180 -2.57 7.21 -2.88
C GLY A 180 -1.57 6.34 -3.62
N GLY A 181 -0.74 5.62 -2.86
CA GLY A 181 0.26 4.69 -3.36
C GLY A 181 0.42 3.52 -2.40
N SER A 182 1.50 2.75 -2.55
CA SER A 182 1.70 1.53 -1.75
C SER A 182 1.79 1.80 -0.24
N LEU A 183 2.40 2.91 0.19
CA LEU A 183 2.44 3.27 1.61
C LEU A 183 1.03 3.45 2.19
N LYS A 184 0.15 4.19 1.49
CA LYS A 184 -1.24 4.35 1.91
C LYS A 184 -2.01 3.04 1.84
N ASN A 185 -1.77 2.23 0.81
CA ASN A 185 -2.43 0.92 0.66
C ASN A 185 -2.06 -0.03 1.81
N ILE A 186 -0.83 0.01 2.31
CA ILE A 186 -0.42 -0.74 3.51
C ILE A 186 -1.01 -0.10 4.77
N ALA A 187 -0.72 1.18 5.02
CA ALA A 187 -1.06 1.83 6.29
C ALA A 187 -2.57 1.80 6.58
N ILE A 188 -3.39 2.25 5.62
CA ILE A 188 -4.85 2.26 5.77
C ILE A 188 -5.45 0.88 5.45
N GLY A 189 -4.91 0.19 4.44
CA GLY A 189 -5.50 -1.04 3.90
C GLY A 189 -5.15 -2.32 4.66
N CYS A 190 -4.22 -2.30 5.61
CA CYS A 190 -3.96 -3.41 6.54
C CYS A 190 -4.46 -3.12 7.95
N ALA A 191 -4.67 -1.84 8.30
CA ALA A 191 -5.33 -1.46 9.53
C ALA A 191 -6.77 -1.99 9.55
N ASP A 192 -7.22 -2.53 10.68
CA ASP A 192 -8.60 -2.99 10.82
C ASP A 192 -9.61 -1.84 10.76
N GLY A 193 -10.85 -2.15 10.36
CA GLY A 193 -11.89 -1.16 10.16
C GLY A 193 -12.40 -0.46 11.42
N LEU A 194 -12.20 -1.03 12.60
CA LEU A 194 -12.77 -0.54 13.86
C LEU A 194 -11.83 0.36 14.65
N ILE A 195 -10.59 -0.06 14.84
CA ILE A 195 -9.58 0.59 15.69
C ILE A 195 -8.43 1.13 14.87
N GLY A 196 -7.77 0.27 14.08
CA GLY A 196 -6.54 0.61 13.38
C GLY A 196 -6.68 1.81 12.44
N LYS A 197 -7.78 1.88 11.69
CA LYS A 197 -8.06 3.02 10.80
C LYS A 197 -8.36 4.34 11.52
N LYS A 198 -8.59 4.33 12.84
CA LYS A 198 -8.70 5.54 13.66
C LYS A 198 -7.35 6.00 14.19
N MET A 199 -6.33 5.15 14.14
CA MET A 199 -4.99 5.46 14.62
C MET A 199 -4.17 6.23 13.56
N VAL A 200 -4.53 6.14 12.27
CA VAL A 200 -3.76 6.68 11.12
C VAL A 200 -4.45 7.81 10.39
#